data_93b6a9c87eb91767531fdc5962aa7843
#
_entry.id   93b6a9c87eb91767531fdc5962aa7843
#
_cell.length_a   1.000
_cell.length_b   1.000
_cell.length_c   1.000
_cell.angle_alpha   90.00
_cell.angle_beta   90.00
_cell.angle_gamma   90.00
#
_symmetry.space_group_name_H-M   'P 1'
#
loop_
_entity.id
_entity.type
_entity.pdbx_description
1 polymer ?
#
loop_
_entity_poly.entity_id
_entity_poly.type
_entity_poly.pdbx_seq_one_letter_code
_entity_poly.pdbx_strand_id
1 'polypeptide(L)'
;RKTLVIAGSDKRGTIYGIYELSRQLGVSPWYWWGDVPAKKRETAYVLPGRYASGEPKVKYRGIFINDEAPCFSGWAKEKFGGPNSKLYSHMFELLLRLRANYLWPAMWGNTFNEDDPESPRIADEYGIVMGTSHHEPMMRAQKEWGNHRKEYGNGEWNYKTNKAGLQKFWEDGLERNKNYENIVTMGMRGDGDLPMQDLGSAEANFKELERIMEDQRAIIKKVTRKPINQTPQVWALYSEVLEYFDQGMKVPDDMTILLCDDNWGNVRRLPELGANKHPGGYGIYYHVDLHGAPRAYQWLNMTQIPHMWEQLQLTYSYG
;
A
#
# COMPACT_ATOMS: atom_id res chain seq x y z
N ARG A 1 20.35 24.10 32.65
CA ARG A 1 19.65 24.51 31.43
C ARG A 1 18.57 23.45 31.16
N LYS A 2 17.30 23.83 31.02
CA LYS A 2 16.23 22.89 30.67
C LYS A 2 16.23 22.72 29.15
N THR A 3 16.19 21.49 28.66
CA THR A 3 16.21 21.16 27.24
C THR A 3 15.09 20.17 26.93
N LEU A 4 14.36 20.37 25.85
CA LEU A 4 13.45 19.39 25.28
C LEU A 4 14.23 18.48 24.34
N VAL A 5 14.13 17.17 24.53
CA VAL A 5 14.71 16.15 23.65
C VAL A 5 13.60 15.27 23.13
N ILE A 6 13.56 15.07 21.83
CA ILE A 6 12.66 14.09 21.15
C ILE A 6 13.56 13.04 20.55
N ALA A 7 13.35 11.78 20.92
CA ALA A 7 14.09 10.63 20.43
C ALA A 7 13.16 9.49 20.04
N GLY A 8 13.41 8.85 18.94
CA GLY A 8 12.73 7.63 18.48
C GLY A 8 13.73 6.49 18.32
N SER A 9 13.24 5.26 18.25
CA SER A 9 14.05 4.07 17.95
C SER A 9 14.54 4.05 16.49
N ASP A 10 13.86 4.78 15.63
CA ASP A 10 14.18 4.95 14.22
C ASP A 10 13.78 6.36 13.73
N LYS A 11 13.96 6.61 12.43
CA LYS A 11 13.54 7.84 11.74
C LYS A 11 12.07 8.16 12.02
N ARG A 12 11.18 7.22 11.82
CA ARG A 12 9.73 7.40 12.01
C ARG A 12 9.35 7.64 13.46
N GLY A 13 9.96 6.94 14.39
CA GLY A 13 9.73 7.15 15.83
C GLY A 13 10.05 8.58 16.25
N THR A 14 11.13 9.16 15.73
CA THR A 14 11.48 10.58 15.96
C THR A 14 10.45 11.51 15.33
N ILE A 15 10.03 11.27 14.09
CA ILE A 15 9.01 12.06 13.39
C ILE A 15 7.67 12.01 14.13
N TYR A 16 7.23 10.83 14.59
CA TYR A 16 6.01 10.71 15.39
C TYR A 16 6.09 11.49 16.70
N GLY A 17 7.24 11.54 17.36
CA GLY A 17 7.45 12.35 18.55
C GLY A 17 7.34 13.85 18.25
N ILE A 18 7.86 14.32 17.13
CA ILE A 18 7.74 15.72 16.67
C ILE A 18 6.27 16.06 16.41
N TYR A 19 5.54 15.20 15.68
CA TYR A 19 4.14 15.43 15.37
C TYR A 19 3.23 15.28 16.59
N GLU A 20 3.59 14.43 17.55
CA GLU A 20 2.88 14.38 18.83
C GLU A 20 2.99 15.70 19.59
N LEU A 21 4.17 16.29 19.67
CA LEU A 21 4.35 17.61 20.26
C LEU A 21 3.53 18.66 19.49
N SER A 22 3.57 18.65 18.16
CA SER A 22 2.79 19.54 17.30
C SER A 22 1.28 19.42 17.61
N ARG A 23 0.77 18.19 17.76
CA ARG A 23 -0.63 17.90 18.13
C ARG A 23 -0.98 18.46 19.50
N GLN A 24 -0.11 18.27 20.50
CA GLN A 24 -0.31 18.81 21.85
C GLN A 24 -0.32 20.35 21.86
N LEU A 25 0.39 20.98 20.94
CA LEU A 25 0.38 22.42 20.74
C LEU A 25 -0.89 22.91 19.99
N GLY A 26 -1.75 21.99 19.55
CA GLY A 26 -3.04 22.29 18.95
C GLY A 26 -3.07 22.31 17.42
N VAL A 27 -2.04 21.74 16.76
CA VAL A 27 -2.05 21.57 15.30
C VAL A 27 -2.76 20.26 14.97
N SER A 28 -3.93 20.35 14.35
CA SER A 28 -4.69 19.18 13.88
C SER A 28 -3.94 18.47 12.76
N PRO A 29 -3.97 17.12 12.67
CA PRO A 29 -3.53 16.42 11.48
C PRO A 29 -4.21 16.90 10.20
N TRP A 30 -5.43 17.38 10.32
CA TRP A 30 -6.29 17.85 9.23
C TRP A 30 -6.16 19.34 8.93
N TYR A 31 -5.16 20.04 9.51
CA TYR A 31 -5.03 21.49 9.40
C TYR A 31 -5.05 21.99 7.96
N TRP A 32 -4.41 21.26 7.05
CA TRP A 32 -4.36 21.57 5.63
C TRP A 32 -5.52 20.92 4.85
N TRP A 33 -5.82 19.64 5.13
CA TRP A 33 -6.83 18.87 4.39
C TRP A 33 -8.26 19.24 4.72
N GLY A 34 -8.53 19.62 5.95
CA GLY A 34 -9.86 19.92 6.46
C GLY A 34 -10.03 21.38 6.87
N ASP A 35 -9.14 22.27 6.42
CA ASP A 35 -9.18 23.70 6.76
C ASP A 35 -9.33 23.97 8.26
N VAL A 36 -8.58 23.23 9.09
CA VAL A 36 -8.58 23.36 10.54
C VAL A 36 -7.39 24.21 10.99
N PRO A 37 -7.52 25.53 11.05
CA PRO A 37 -6.39 26.41 11.33
C PRO A 37 -5.87 26.20 12.77
N ALA A 38 -4.56 26.15 12.91
CA ALA A 38 -3.94 26.12 14.22
C ALA A 38 -4.14 27.47 14.92
N LYS A 39 -4.56 27.43 16.20
CA LYS A 39 -4.69 28.65 17.00
C LYS A 39 -3.31 29.25 17.26
N LYS A 40 -3.09 30.48 16.81
CA LYS A 40 -1.83 31.21 17.08
C LYS A 40 -1.65 31.41 18.59
N ARG A 41 -0.45 31.13 19.09
CA ARG A 41 -0.06 31.32 20.49
C ARG A 41 1.27 32.07 20.51
N GLU A 42 1.41 32.99 21.44
CA GLU A 42 2.69 33.70 21.63
C GLU A 42 3.71 32.86 22.39
N THR A 43 3.22 32.01 23.30
CA THR A 43 4.04 31.14 24.13
C THR A 43 3.47 29.72 24.20
N ALA A 44 4.36 28.75 24.32
CA ALA A 44 4.02 27.36 24.57
C ALA A 44 4.95 26.77 25.64
N TYR A 45 4.39 25.97 26.54
CA TYR A 45 5.12 25.35 27.64
C TYR A 45 4.97 23.84 27.57
N VAL A 46 6.06 23.14 27.83
CA VAL A 46 6.07 21.69 28.02
C VAL A 46 6.42 21.41 29.47
N LEU A 47 5.58 20.66 30.17
CA LEU A 47 5.86 20.25 31.54
C LEU A 47 7.11 19.39 31.58
N PRO A 48 8.03 19.59 32.54
CA PRO A 48 9.17 18.71 32.70
C PRO A 48 8.71 17.27 33.00
N GLY A 49 9.32 16.30 32.35
CA GLY A 49 8.96 14.90 32.54
C GLY A 49 9.46 14.01 31.39
N ARG A 50 9.23 12.73 31.54
CA ARG A 50 9.48 11.74 30.48
C ARG A 50 8.13 11.31 29.91
N TYR A 51 7.97 11.50 28.63
CA TYR A 51 6.79 11.08 27.86
C TYR A 51 7.22 9.99 26.89
N ALA A 52 6.58 8.85 26.91
CA ALA A 52 6.90 7.74 26.05
C ALA A 52 5.63 7.20 25.38
N SER A 53 5.69 7.01 24.07
CA SER A 53 4.70 6.23 23.32
C SER A 53 5.27 4.83 23.08
N GLY A 54 4.43 3.81 23.21
CA GLY A 54 4.81 2.46 22.85
C GLY A 54 4.96 2.27 21.35
N GLU A 55 5.53 1.16 20.95
CA GLU A 55 5.59 0.72 19.57
C GLU A 55 4.17 0.42 19.04
N PRO A 56 3.83 0.84 17.81
CA PRO A 56 2.56 0.48 17.19
C PRO A 56 2.41 -1.04 17.05
N LYS A 57 1.25 -1.57 17.42
CA LYS A 57 0.95 -3.01 17.36
C LYS A 57 0.90 -3.55 15.94
N VAL A 58 0.45 -2.73 15.00
CA VAL A 58 0.42 -3.05 13.57
C VAL A 58 1.61 -2.40 12.90
N LYS A 59 2.45 -3.18 12.24
CA LYS A 59 3.71 -2.71 11.65
C LYS A 59 3.49 -1.72 10.51
N TYR A 60 2.61 -2.05 9.56
CA TYR A 60 2.31 -1.22 8.40
C TYR A 60 0.86 -0.73 8.47
N ARG A 61 0.70 0.58 8.42
CA ARG A 61 -0.59 1.27 8.53
C ARG A 61 -0.64 2.33 7.45
N GLY A 62 -1.60 2.22 6.55
CA GLY A 62 -1.63 3.12 5.40
C GLY A 62 -2.98 3.21 4.73
N ILE A 63 -2.97 3.88 3.62
CA ILE A 63 -4.13 4.04 2.75
C ILE A 63 -3.75 3.67 1.32
N PHE A 64 -4.76 3.32 0.55
CA PHE A 64 -4.73 3.25 -0.90
C PHE A 64 -5.52 4.42 -1.47
N ILE A 65 -4.99 5.05 -2.50
CA ILE A 65 -5.63 6.20 -3.15
C ILE A 65 -5.98 5.83 -4.57
N ASN A 66 -7.27 5.86 -4.87
CA ASN A 66 -7.77 5.79 -6.23
C ASN A 66 -7.70 7.17 -6.89
N ASP A 67 -7.38 7.19 -8.18
CA ASP A 67 -7.15 8.42 -8.93
C ASP A 67 -8.19 8.69 -10.03
N GLU A 68 -9.37 8.13 -9.89
CA GLU A 68 -10.45 8.33 -10.86
C GLU A 68 -10.86 9.81 -10.96
N ALA A 69 -11.10 10.21 -12.20
CA ALA A 69 -11.65 11.52 -12.49
C ALA A 69 -13.19 11.51 -12.33
N PRO A 70 -13.81 12.64 -11.99
CA PRO A 70 -13.20 13.97 -11.77
C PRO A 70 -12.69 14.21 -10.34
N CYS A 71 -12.90 13.26 -9.42
CA CYS A 71 -12.63 13.45 -8.00
C CYS A 71 -11.16 13.76 -7.72
N PHE A 72 -10.37 12.74 -7.43
CA PHE A 72 -8.99 12.94 -7.01
C PHE A 72 -8.11 13.53 -8.12
N SER A 73 -8.12 12.95 -9.31
CA SER A 73 -7.29 13.42 -10.41
C SER A 73 -7.66 14.84 -10.87
N GLY A 74 -8.95 15.17 -10.92
CA GLY A 74 -9.40 16.53 -11.27
C GLY A 74 -8.94 17.57 -10.26
N TRP A 75 -9.12 17.27 -8.97
CA TRP A 75 -8.66 18.12 -7.87
C TRP A 75 -7.13 18.25 -7.86
N ALA A 76 -6.40 17.15 -8.00
CA ALA A 76 -4.94 17.15 -8.01
C ALA A 76 -4.40 17.97 -9.19
N LYS A 77 -5.03 17.83 -10.37
CA LYS A 77 -4.66 18.61 -11.55
C LYS A 77 -4.86 20.12 -11.33
N GLU A 78 -5.99 20.51 -10.73
CA GLU A 78 -6.29 21.91 -10.45
C GLU A 78 -5.31 22.51 -9.43
N LYS A 79 -5.00 21.80 -8.36
CA LYS A 79 -4.19 22.34 -7.24
C LYS A 79 -2.69 22.21 -7.46
N PHE A 80 -2.23 21.14 -8.10
CA PHE A 80 -0.80 20.78 -8.19
C PHE A 80 -0.32 20.50 -9.61
N GLY A 81 -1.21 20.48 -10.60
CA GLY A 81 -0.89 20.07 -11.97
C GLY A 81 -0.97 18.56 -12.19
N GLY A 82 -1.29 17.78 -11.16
CA GLY A 82 -1.43 16.33 -11.14
C GLY A 82 -0.97 15.73 -9.82
N PRO A 83 -1.10 14.40 -9.62
CA PRO A 83 -0.54 13.69 -8.48
C PRO A 83 0.99 13.63 -8.59
N ASN A 84 1.67 14.56 -7.97
CA ASN A 84 3.12 14.73 -8.01
C ASN A 84 3.71 14.87 -6.60
N SER A 85 5.02 15.06 -6.49
CA SER A 85 5.74 15.17 -5.22
C SER A 85 5.20 16.27 -4.30
N LYS A 86 4.69 17.36 -4.86
CA LYS A 86 4.08 18.45 -4.06
C LYS A 86 2.80 17.99 -3.37
N LEU A 87 1.94 17.26 -4.06
CA LEU A 87 0.75 16.67 -3.47
C LEU A 87 1.13 15.57 -2.47
N TYR A 88 2.02 14.66 -2.87
CA TYR A 88 2.41 13.53 -2.03
C TYR A 88 3.10 13.99 -0.74
N SER A 89 3.82 15.10 -0.72
CA SER A 89 4.38 15.63 0.53
C SER A 89 3.30 15.97 1.57
N HIS A 90 2.16 16.52 1.16
CA HIS A 90 1.01 16.73 2.05
C HIS A 90 0.37 15.42 2.53
N MET A 91 0.31 14.41 1.65
CA MET A 91 -0.18 13.08 2.04
C MET A 91 0.74 12.38 3.03
N PHE A 92 2.05 12.43 2.79
CA PHE A 92 3.03 11.83 3.68
C PHE A 92 3.00 12.51 5.05
N GLU A 93 2.89 13.83 5.10
CA GLU A 93 2.70 14.55 6.34
C GLU A 93 1.44 14.11 7.09
N LEU A 94 0.29 14.00 6.41
CA LEU A 94 -0.96 13.55 7.01
C LEU A 94 -0.82 12.15 7.60
N LEU A 95 -0.28 11.20 6.82
CA LEU A 95 -0.05 9.83 7.27
C LEU A 95 0.81 9.80 8.54
N LEU A 96 1.91 10.52 8.55
CA LEU A 96 2.82 10.56 9.71
C LEU A 96 2.17 11.22 10.92
N ARG A 97 1.39 12.29 10.74
CA ARG A 97 0.61 12.92 11.82
C ARG A 97 -0.45 11.98 12.42
N LEU A 98 -0.99 11.08 11.59
CA LEU A 98 -1.91 10.02 12.00
C LEU A 98 -1.19 8.73 12.46
N ARG A 99 0.15 8.75 12.57
CA ARG A 99 1.01 7.60 12.91
C ARG A 99 0.92 6.45 11.91
N ALA A 100 0.55 6.73 10.68
CA ALA A 100 0.67 5.79 9.57
C ALA A 100 2.06 5.86 8.93
N ASN A 101 2.38 4.88 8.10
CA ASN A 101 3.71 4.75 7.49
C ASN A 101 3.71 4.08 6.12
N TYR A 102 2.55 3.85 5.52
CA TYR A 102 2.42 3.07 4.30
C TYR A 102 1.47 3.72 3.31
N LEU A 103 1.77 3.64 2.02
CA LEU A 103 0.93 4.19 0.97
C LEU A 103 0.96 3.31 -0.29
N TRP A 104 -0.24 3.02 -0.83
CA TRP A 104 -0.43 2.70 -2.23
C TRP A 104 -0.86 3.98 -2.95
N PRO A 105 -0.04 4.51 -3.85
CA PRO A 105 -0.34 5.77 -4.53
C PRO A 105 -1.39 5.62 -5.62
N ALA A 106 -1.87 6.73 -6.13
CA ALA A 106 -2.72 6.80 -7.30
C ALA A 106 -1.96 6.31 -8.54
N MET A 107 -2.42 5.21 -9.17
CA MET A 107 -1.73 4.58 -10.30
C MET A 107 -2.66 4.01 -11.37
N TRP A 108 -3.96 4.24 -11.28
CA TRP A 108 -4.92 3.79 -12.29
C TRP A 108 -4.82 4.61 -13.58
N GLY A 109 -4.82 5.93 -13.45
CA GLY A 109 -4.63 6.90 -14.54
C GLY A 109 -3.26 7.57 -14.55
N ASN A 110 -2.43 7.34 -13.52
CA ASN A 110 -1.14 7.98 -13.28
C ASN A 110 -0.05 6.93 -13.03
N THR A 111 1.20 7.37 -13.05
CA THR A 111 2.38 6.52 -12.84
C THR A 111 3.30 7.14 -11.78
N PHE A 112 3.06 6.83 -10.53
CA PHE A 112 3.74 7.44 -9.36
C PHE A 112 5.26 7.60 -9.55
N ASN A 113 5.91 6.60 -10.11
CA ASN A 113 7.35 6.58 -10.29
C ASN A 113 7.85 7.27 -11.57
N GLU A 114 6.99 7.45 -12.60
CA GLU A 114 7.38 8.00 -13.90
C GLU A 114 6.91 9.44 -14.07
N ASP A 115 5.71 9.78 -13.59
CA ASP A 115 5.14 11.12 -13.72
C ASP A 115 5.97 12.18 -12.97
N ASP A 116 6.52 11.80 -11.81
CA ASP A 116 7.43 12.66 -11.05
C ASP A 116 8.46 11.82 -10.28
N PRO A 117 9.70 11.72 -10.77
CA PRO A 117 10.78 10.96 -10.11
C PRO A 117 11.13 11.44 -8.70
N GLU A 118 10.73 12.64 -8.31
CA GLU A 118 10.90 13.14 -6.95
C GLU A 118 9.93 12.47 -5.96
N SER A 119 8.77 11.97 -6.43
CA SER A 119 7.79 11.34 -5.57
C SER A 119 8.33 10.15 -4.75
N PRO A 120 9.00 9.13 -5.32
CA PRO A 120 9.58 8.05 -4.53
C PRO A 120 10.74 8.51 -3.65
N ARG A 121 11.52 9.51 -4.07
CA ARG A 121 12.62 10.06 -3.28
C ARG A 121 12.10 10.74 -2.01
N ILE A 122 11.09 11.60 -2.12
CA ILE A 122 10.52 12.25 -0.95
C ILE A 122 9.76 11.28 -0.05
N ALA A 123 9.13 10.23 -0.60
CA ALA A 123 8.53 9.17 0.21
C ALA A 123 9.57 8.57 1.17
N ASP A 124 10.74 8.24 0.66
CA ASP A 124 11.85 7.72 1.46
C ASP A 124 12.36 8.73 2.49
N GLU A 125 12.51 10.02 2.12
CA GLU A 125 12.89 11.07 3.05
C GLU A 125 11.90 11.23 4.20
N TYR A 126 10.59 11.20 3.91
CA TYR A 126 9.54 11.24 4.93
C TYR A 126 9.46 9.95 5.76
N GLY A 127 10.05 8.86 5.29
CA GLY A 127 9.97 7.56 5.94
C GLY A 127 8.65 6.84 5.69
N ILE A 128 8.04 7.10 4.55
CA ILE A 128 6.87 6.38 4.08
C ILE A 128 7.32 5.17 3.27
N VAL A 129 6.82 4.01 3.66
CA VAL A 129 6.98 2.76 2.92
C VAL A 129 6.02 2.77 1.74
N MET A 130 6.52 2.53 0.54
CA MET A 130 5.68 2.50 -0.65
C MET A 130 5.33 1.07 -1.03
N GLY A 131 4.15 0.89 -1.55
CA GLY A 131 3.70 -0.34 -2.18
C GLY A 131 2.89 -0.04 -3.43
N THR A 132 2.35 -1.06 -4.05
CA THR A 132 1.47 -0.98 -5.20
C THR A 132 0.22 -1.82 -4.97
N SER A 133 -0.87 -1.53 -5.63
CA SER A 133 -2.13 -2.22 -5.40
C SER A 133 -2.09 -3.70 -5.83
N HIS A 134 -3.16 -4.42 -5.52
CA HIS A 134 -3.29 -5.86 -5.70
C HIS A 134 -3.11 -6.37 -7.14
N HIS A 135 -3.32 -5.52 -8.15
CA HIS A 135 -3.14 -5.88 -9.56
C HIS A 135 -1.88 -5.26 -10.21
N GLU A 136 -1.05 -4.60 -9.42
CA GLU A 136 0.12 -3.83 -9.85
C GLU A 136 1.41 -4.39 -9.23
N PRO A 137 1.82 -5.61 -9.61
CA PRO A 137 2.95 -6.28 -8.98
C PRO A 137 4.29 -5.63 -9.28
N MET A 138 5.27 -5.92 -8.42
CA MET A 138 6.68 -5.63 -8.63
C MET A 138 7.01 -4.14 -8.78
N MET A 139 6.30 -3.29 -8.04
CA MET A 139 6.49 -1.83 -8.01
C MET A 139 6.20 -1.15 -9.37
N ARG A 140 5.27 -1.71 -10.14
CA ARG A 140 4.87 -1.18 -11.45
C ARG A 140 3.39 -0.83 -11.46
N ALA A 141 3.06 0.36 -11.93
CA ALA A 141 1.69 0.73 -12.20
C ALA A 141 1.15 0.02 -13.46
N GLN A 142 -0.12 -0.34 -13.47
CA GLN A 142 -0.78 -0.88 -14.67
C GLN A 142 -0.71 0.12 -15.83
N LYS A 143 -0.80 1.40 -15.53
CA LYS A 143 -0.66 2.48 -16.52
C LYS A 143 0.72 2.47 -17.19
N GLU A 144 1.79 2.12 -16.48
CA GLU A 144 3.12 1.98 -17.08
C GLU A 144 3.15 0.87 -18.16
N TRP A 145 2.47 -0.26 -17.89
CA TRP A 145 2.32 -1.29 -18.93
C TRP A 145 1.62 -0.74 -20.17
N GLY A 146 0.52 -0.02 -19.99
CA GLY A 146 -0.18 0.63 -21.09
C GLY A 146 0.71 1.58 -21.92
N ASN A 147 1.60 2.31 -21.25
CA ASN A 147 2.52 3.26 -21.90
C ASN A 147 3.67 2.54 -22.65
N HIS A 148 4.21 1.45 -22.08
CA HIS A 148 5.49 0.85 -22.49
C HIS A 148 5.37 -0.57 -23.05
N ARG A 149 4.18 -1.14 -23.19
CA ARG A 149 3.99 -2.55 -23.57
C ARG A 149 4.81 -3.00 -24.79
N LYS A 150 5.03 -2.11 -25.76
CA LYS A 150 5.80 -2.39 -26.99
C LYS A 150 7.29 -2.59 -26.75
N GLU A 151 7.80 -2.19 -25.60
CA GLU A 151 9.19 -2.33 -25.19
C GLU A 151 9.46 -3.68 -24.51
N TYR A 152 8.39 -4.42 -24.17
CA TYR A 152 8.47 -5.63 -23.37
C TYR A 152 7.92 -6.86 -24.11
N GLY A 153 8.81 -7.54 -24.83
CA GLY A 153 8.49 -8.77 -25.56
C GLY A 153 7.49 -8.55 -26.68
N ASN A 154 6.39 -9.32 -26.68
CA ASN A 154 5.32 -9.18 -27.67
C ASN A 154 4.25 -8.15 -27.28
N GLY A 155 4.38 -7.54 -26.09
CA GLY A 155 3.45 -6.52 -25.59
C GLY A 155 2.15 -7.07 -25.01
N GLU A 156 2.00 -8.37 -24.85
CA GLU A 156 0.82 -9.00 -24.25
C GLU A 156 0.97 -9.09 -22.71
N TRP A 157 -0.07 -8.73 -21.97
CA TRP A 157 -0.16 -8.97 -20.52
C TRP A 157 -0.64 -10.41 -20.27
N ASN A 158 0.20 -11.36 -20.68
CA ASN A 158 -0.08 -12.79 -20.62
C ASN A 158 1.22 -13.55 -20.33
N TYR A 159 1.30 -14.17 -19.15
CA TYR A 159 2.53 -14.81 -18.71
C TYR A 159 2.90 -16.04 -19.54
N LYS A 160 1.92 -16.73 -20.11
CA LYS A 160 2.15 -17.91 -20.94
C LYS A 160 2.80 -17.54 -22.28
N THR A 161 2.43 -16.41 -22.87
CA THR A 161 2.89 -15.98 -24.20
C THR A 161 3.98 -14.94 -24.17
N ASN A 162 4.12 -14.17 -23.04
CA ASN A 162 5.06 -13.07 -22.89
C ASN A 162 5.87 -13.11 -21.60
N LYS A 163 6.22 -14.30 -21.10
CA LYS A 163 6.97 -14.47 -19.85
C LYS A 163 8.19 -13.54 -19.74
N ALA A 164 9.06 -13.57 -20.74
CA ALA A 164 10.31 -12.79 -20.72
C ALA A 164 10.08 -11.28 -20.72
N GLY A 165 9.08 -10.81 -21.47
CA GLY A 165 8.70 -9.39 -21.49
C GLY A 165 8.19 -8.92 -20.13
N LEU A 166 7.29 -9.68 -19.50
CA LEU A 166 6.75 -9.36 -18.17
C LEU A 166 7.83 -9.43 -17.09
N GLN A 167 8.71 -10.42 -17.14
CA GLN A 167 9.83 -10.50 -16.19
C GLN A 167 10.77 -9.29 -16.32
N LYS A 168 11.06 -8.84 -17.52
CA LYS A 168 11.86 -7.63 -17.73
C LYS A 168 11.16 -6.37 -17.22
N PHE A 169 9.87 -6.24 -17.47
CA PHE A 169 9.04 -5.15 -16.97
C PHE A 169 9.10 -5.07 -15.44
N TRP A 170 8.95 -6.20 -14.77
CA TRP A 170 9.01 -6.28 -13.30
C TRP A 170 10.41 -6.03 -12.74
N GLU A 171 11.44 -6.54 -13.42
CA GLU A 171 12.84 -6.30 -13.05
C GLU A 171 13.16 -4.80 -13.07
N ASP A 172 12.75 -4.09 -14.12
CA ASP A 172 12.98 -2.65 -14.25
C ASP A 172 12.24 -1.85 -13.16
N GLY A 173 11.04 -2.26 -12.78
CA GLY A 173 10.31 -1.67 -11.67
C GLY A 173 11.05 -1.79 -10.33
N LEU A 174 11.59 -2.96 -10.05
CA LEU A 174 12.39 -3.18 -8.84
C LEU A 174 13.75 -2.48 -8.89
N GLU A 175 14.45 -2.50 -10.02
CA GLU A 175 15.73 -1.80 -10.18
C GLU A 175 15.60 -0.31 -9.86
N ARG A 176 14.53 0.33 -10.33
CA ARG A 176 14.21 1.74 -10.07
C ARG A 176 13.99 2.00 -8.57
N ASN A 177 13.36 1.07 -7.87
CA ASN A 177 12.89 1.25 -6.49
C ASN A 177 13.78 0.60 -5.42
N LYS A 178 14.85 -0.13 -5.78
CA LYS A 178 15.65 -0.97 -4.86
C LYS A 178 16.33 -0.23 -3.71
N ASN A 179 16.53 1.08 -3.83
CA ASN A 179 17.17 1.90 -2.81
C ASN A 179 16.18 2.57 -1.84
N TYR A 180 14.88 2.39 -2.07
CA TYR A 180 13.82 2.94 -1.23
C TYR A 180 13.18 1.86 -0.37
N GLU A 181 12.57 2.26 0.73
CA GLU A 181 11.84 1.32 1.59
C GLU A 181 10.48 0.99 0.99
N ASN A 182 10.31 -0.25 0.57
CA ASN A 182 9.11 -0.72 -0.12
C ASN A 182 8.59 -2.03 0.46
N ILE A 183 7.29 -2.29 0.24
CA ILE A 183 6.71 -3.64 0.30
C ILE A 183 6.33 -4.02 -1.12
N VAL A 184 6.92 -5.08 -1.63
CA VAL A 184 6.68 -5.53 -3.01
C VAL A 184 5.38 -6.30 -3.07
N THR A 185 4.43 -5.80 -3.88
CA THR A 185 3.21 -6.53 -4.21
C THR A 185 3.54 -7.66 -5.17
N MET A 186 3.02 -8.85 -4.86
CA MET A 186 3.30 -10.10 -5.57
C MET A 186 2.06 -10.61 -6.30
N GLY A 187 2.26 -11.56 -7.18
CA GLY A 187 1.21 -12.18 -7.97
C GLY A 187 0.97 -11.48 -9.31
N MET A 188 -0.15 -11.76 -9.90
CA MET A 188 -0.58 -11.17 -11.17
C MET A 188 -2.09 -11.32 -11.30
N ARG A 189 -2.76 -10.30 -11.80
CA ARG A 189 -4.12 -10.37 -12.34
C ARG A 189 -4.09 -10.08 -13.85
N GLY A 190 -5.22 -10.10 -14.51
CA GLY A 190 -5.35 -9.71 -15.91
C GLY A 190 -5.11 -8.22 -16.13
N ASP A 191 -4.96 -7.82 -17.38
CA ASP A 191 -4.81 -6.42 -17.76
C ASP A 191 -6.05 -5.61 -17.35
N GLY A 192 -5.86 -4.47 -16.73
CA GLY A 192 -6.94 -3.62 -16.26
C GLY A 192 -7.74 -4.18 -15.07
N ASP A 193 -7.08 -4.87 -14.14
CA ASP A 193 -7.67 -5.45 -12.93
C ASP A 193 -8.76 -6.52 -13.19
N LEU A 194 -8.72 -7.12 -14.36
CA LEU A 194 -9.56 -8.26 -14.70
C LEU A 194 -8.98 -9.56 -14.12
N PRO A 195 -9.77 -10.64 -14.01
CA PRO A 195 -9.21 -11.95 -13.74
C PRO A 195 -8.14 -12.34 -14.77
N MET A 196 -7.13 -13.08 -14.31
CA MET A 196 -6.11 -13.64 -15.21
C MET A 196 -6.79 -14.57 -16.24
N GLN A 197 -6.14 -14.74 -17.41
CA GLN A 197 -6.63 -15.65 -18.43
C GLN A 197 -6.91 -17.03 -17.85
N ASP A 198 -8.13 -17.55 -18.10
CA ASP A 198 -8.53 -18.88 -17.66
C ASP A 198 -7.75 -19.96 -18.40
N LEU A 199 -7.12 -20.85 -17.64
CA LEU A 199 -6.36 -22.00 -18.14
C LEU A 199 -7.17 -23.31 -18.14
N GLY A 200 -8.48 -23.22 -17.95
CA GLY A 200 -9.41 -24.34 -18.03
C GLY A 200 -9.75 -25.00 -16.70
N SER A 201 -9.07 -24.66 -15.62
CA SER A 201 -9.45 -25.05 -14.26
C SER A 201 -8.84 -24.11 -13.22
N ALA A 202 -9.48 -24.02 -12.06
CA ALA A 202 -8.98 -23.23 -10.94
C ALA A 202 -7.56 -23.73 -10.50
N GLU A 203 -7.35 -25.05 -10.49
CA GLU A 203 -6.04 -25.61 -10.16
C GLU A 203 -4.96 -25.20 -11.16
N ALA A 204 -5.25 -25.19 -12.46
CA ALA A 204 -4.31 -24.72 -13.47
C ALA A 204 -3.99 -23.22 -13.29
N ASN A 205 -5.00 -22.42 -12.98
CA ASN A 205 -4.85 -20.98 -12.73
C ASN A 205 -3.99 -20.70 -11.52
N PHE A 206 -4.26 -21.32 -10.38
CA PHE A 206 -3.47 -21.03 -9.19
C PHE A 206 -2.05 -21.61 -9.24
N LYS A 207 -1.81 -22.74 -9.91
CA LYS A 207 -0.45 -23.24 -10.17
C LYS A 207 0.36 -22.32 -11.07
N GLU A 208 -0.29 -21.66 -12.03
CA GLU A 208 0.38 -20.63 -12.82
C GLU A 208 0.74 -19.41 -11.97
N LEU A 209 -0.15 -18.99 -11.05
CA LEU A 209 0.16 -17.91 -10.11
C LEU A 209 1.30 -18.27 -9.14
N GLU A 210 1.34 -19.49 -8.63
CA GLU A 210 2.46 -19.97 -7.81
C GLU A 210 3.79 -19.89 -8.58
N ARG A 211 3.79 -20.32 -9.85
CA ARG A 211 4.96 -20.21 -10.73
C ARG A 211 5.37 -18.77 -11.02
N ILE A 212 4.41 -17.90 -11.29
CA ILE A 212 4.66 -16.46 -11.48
C ILE A 212 5.33 -15.88 -10.23
N MET A 213 4.82 -16.21 -9.06
CA MET A 213 5.35 -15.74 -7.78
C MET A 213 6.78 -16.24 -7.53
N GLU A 214 7.09 -17.50 -7.86
CA GLU A 214 8.47 -18.03 -7.79
C GLU A 214 9.42 -17.22 -8.68
N ASP A 215 9.02 -16.96 -9.92
CA ASP A 215 9.80 -16.16 -10.86
C ASP A 215 9.97 -14.71 -10.37
N GLN A 216 8.92 -14.09 -9.80
CA GLN A 216 9.00 -12.75 -9.19
C GLN A 216 9.97 -12.73 -8.00
N ARG A 217 9.95 -13.75 -7.15
CA ARG A 217 10.89 -13.89 -6.03
C ARG A 217 12.34 -14.05 -6.50
N ALA A 218 12.55 -14.77 -7.61
CA ALA A 218 13.88 -14.87 -8.23
C ALA A 218 14.37 -13.49 -8.73
N ILE A 219 13.49 -12.69 -9.32
CA ILE A 219 13.81 -11.31 -9.73
C ILE A 219 14.15 -10.44 -8.52
N ILE A 220 13.35 -10.50 -7.44
CA ILE A 220 13.65 -9.77 -6.20
C ILE A 220 15.05 -10.09 -5.68
N LYS A 221 15.37 -11.38 -5.58
CA LYS A 221 16.70 -11.83 -5.12
C LYS A 221 17.82 -11.34 -6.03
N LYS A 222 17.62 -11.38 -7.35
CA LYS A 222 18.57 -10.89 -8.35
C LYS A 222 18.84 -9.38 -8.20
N VAL A 223 17.78 -8.58 -8.10
CA VAL A 223 17.86 -7.12 -8.07
C VAL A 223 18.37 -6.61 -6.72
N THR A 224 17.82 -7.11 -5.64
CA THR A 224 18.17 -6.61 -4.29
C THR A 224 19.49 -7.17 -3.78
N ARG A 225 19.92 -8.32 -4.29
CA ARG A 225 21.09 -9.07 -3.82
C ARG A 225 21.03 -9.42 -2.33
N LYS A 226 19.82 -9.51 -1.78
CA LYS A 226 19.55 -9.86 -0.39
C LYS A 226 18.88 -11.23 -0.30
N PRO A 227 18.96 -11.91 0.85
CA PRO A 227 18.07 -13.03 1.14
C PRO A 227 16.62 -12.61 0.94
N ILE A 228 15.82 -13.50 0.35
CA ILE A 228 14.46 -13.15 -0.07
C ILE A 228 13.57 -12.69 1.11
N ASN A 229 13.75 -13.29 2.28
CA ASN A 229 13.04 -12.93 3.52
C ASN A 229 13.43 -11.57 4.11
N GLN A 230 14.44 -10.88 3.54
CA GLN A 230 14.81 -9.51 3.95
C GLN A 230 14.13 -8.43 3.08
N THR A 231 13.44 -8.83 2.02
CA THR A 231 12.63 -7.91 1.21
C THR A 231 11.17 -8.14 1.55
N PRO A 232 10.48 -7.17 2.17
CA PRO A 232 9.06 -7.31 2.49
C PRO A 232 8.22 -7.55 1.24
N GLN A 233 7.36 -8.54 1.28
CA GLN A 233 6.49 -8.94 0.20
C GLN A 233 5.05 -9.06 0.73
N VAL A 234 4.10 -8.70 -0.09
CA VAL A 234 2.68 -8.84 0.21
C VAL A 234 1.93 -9.43 -0.99
N TRP A 235 1.01 -10.32 -0.71
CA TRP A 235 0.08 -10.82 -1.71
C TRP A 235 -1.35 -10.54 -1.29
N ALA A 236 -2.03 -9.70 -2.05
CA ALA A 236 -3.43 -9.38 -1.83
C ALA A 236 -4.32 -10.49 -2.42
N LEU A 237 -5.07 -11.16 -1.57
CA LEU A 237 -6.01 -12.19 -1.96
C LEU A 237 -7.36 -11.54 -2.27
N TYR A 238 -7.41 -10.82 -3.39
CA TYR A 238 -8.59 -10.10 -3.84
C TYR A 238 -9.34 -10.87 -4.92
N SER A 239 -10.67 -10.85 -4.88
CA SER A 239 -11.55 -11.48 -5.86
C SER A 239 -11.24 -12.99 -6.06
N GLU A 240 -11.00 -13.43 -7.29
CA GLU A 240 -10.71 -14.83 -7.62
C GLU A 240 -9.47 -15.40 -6.92
N VAL A 241 -8.52 -14.55 -6.56
CA VAL A 241 -7.29 -15.01 -5.88
C VAL A 241 -7.59 -15.55 -4.48
N LEU A 242 -8.58 -14.98 -3.78
CA LEU A 242 -9.06 -15.52 -2.51
C LEU A 242 -9.69 -16.91 -2.68
N GLU A 243 -10.47 -17.09 -3.75
CA GLU A 243 -11.07 -18.40 -4.07
C GLU A 243 -9.98 -19.45 -4.37
N TYR A 244 -8.94 -19.09 -5.08
CA TYR A 244 -7.78 -19.97 -5.33
C TYR A 244 -7.06 -20.34 -4.04
N PHE A 245 -6.90 -19.41 -3.13
CA PHE A 245 -6.33 -19.67 -1.80
C PHE A 245 -7.17 -20.67 -1.00
N ASP A 246 -8.49 -20.50 -0.98
CA ASP A 246 -9.40 -21.43 -0.32
C ASP A 246 -9.40 -22.84 -0.97
N GLN A 247 -9.03 -22.94 -2.25
CA GLN A 247 -8.86 -24.22 -2.97
C GLN A 247 -7.46 -24.82 -2.84
N GLY A 248 -6.58 -24.21 -2.06
CA GLY A 248 -5.28 -24.78 -1.69
C GLY A 248 -4.05 -24.18 -2.36
N MET A 249 -4.18 -23.03 -3.03
CA MET A 249 -3.03 -22.25 -3.51
C MET A 249 -2.06 -21.94 -2.39
N LYS A 250 -0.77 -22.09 -2.63
CA LYS A 250 0.27 -21.90 -1.62
C LYS A 250 0.81 -20.48 -1.62
N VAL A 251 0.98 -19.94 -0.43
CA VAL A 251 1.66 -18.66 -0.20
C VAL A 251 2.95 -18.93 0.59
N PRO A 252 4.11 -18.42 0.17
CA PRO A 252 5.37 -18.59 0.90
C PRO A 252 5.30 -18.07 2.33
N ASP A 253 5.91 -18.79 3.27
CA ASP A 253 5.87 -18.49 4.69
C ASP A 253 6.43 -17.12 5.10
N ASP A 254 7.29 -16.53 4.28
CA ASP A 254 7.91 -15.23 4.51
C ASP A 254 7.18 -14.06 3.81
N MET A 255 6.01 -14.30 3.24
CA MET A 255 5.18 -13.32 2.55
C MET A 255 3.95 -12.96 3.40
N THR A 256 3.63 -11.69 3.51
CA THR A 256 2.41 -11.26 4.19
C THR A 256 1.19 -11.54 3.31
N ILE A 257 0.20 -12.23 3.87
CA ILE A 257 -1.11 -12.44 3.24
C ILE A 257 -1.99 -11.22 3.55
N LEU A 258 -2.47 -10.55 2.50
CA LEU A 258 -3.38 -9.43 2.63
C LEU A 258 -4.80 -9.90 2.27
N LEU A 259 -5.62 -10.10 3.28
CA LEU A 259 -7.03 -10.44 3.11
C LEU A 259 -7.83 -9.19 2.75
N CYS A 260 -8.99 -9.39 2.12
CA CYS A 260 -9.83 -8.30 1.65
C CYS A 260 -11.24 -8.41 2.23
N ASP A 261 -11.96 -7.28 2.32
CA ASP A 261 -13.40 -7.29 2.52
C ASP A 261 -14.16 -7.66 1.22
N ASP A 262 -15.45 -7.80 1.31
CA ASP A 262 -16.34 -8.20 0.21
C ASP A 262 -16.85 -7.02 -0.64
N ASN A 263 -16.15 -5.90 -0.67
CA ASN A 263 -16.55 -4.64 -1.30
C ASN A 263 -17.80 -3.97 -0.66
N TRP A 264 -18.34 -4.56 0.40
CA TRP A 264 -19.42 -4.01 1.22
C TRP A 264 -18.95 -3.65 2.63
N GLY A 265 -17.67 -3.84 2.91
CA GLY A 265 -17.07 -3.60 4.21
C GLY A 265 -17.19 -4.79 5.16
N ASN A 266 -17.54 -6.00 4.69
CA ASN A 266 -17.56 -7.19 5.53
C ASN A 266 -16.32 -8.03 5.28
N VAL A 267 -15.58 -8.33 6.32
CA VAL A 267 -14.44 -9.25 6.27
C VAL A 267 -14.97 -10.68 6.34
N ARG A 268 -14.98 -11.37 5.20
CA ARG A 268 -15.54 -12.71 5.05
C ARG A 268 -14.54 -13.83 5.36
N ARG A 269 -13.25 -13.54 5.30
CA ARG A 269 -12.20 -14.50 5.52
C ARG A 269 -11.24 -13.97 6.58
N LEU A 270 -11.00 -14.78 7.59
CA LEU A 270 -10.05 -14.54 8.66
C LEU A 270 -9.17 -15.78 8.86
N PRO A 271 -7.97 -15.66 9.41
CA PRO A 271 -7.18 -16.80 9.85
C PRO A 271 -7.96 -17.64 10.86
N GLU A 272 -7.75 -18.96 10.87
CA GLU A 272 -8.34 -19.82 11.87
C GLU A 272 -7.76 -19.55 13.27
N LEU A 273 -8.63 -19.47 14.28
CA LEU A 273 -8.21 -19.33 15.67
C LEU A 273 -7.48 -20.59 16.13
N GLY A 274 -6.29 -20.42 16.67
CA GLY A 274 -5.50 -21.53 17.20
C GLY A 274 -4.77 -22.39 16.16
N ALA A 275 -4.96 -22.14 14.86
CA ALA A 275 -4.16 -22.72 13.80
C ALA A 275 -2.71 -22.21 13.86
N ASN A 276 -1.77 -22.93 13.26
CA ASN A 276 -0.43 -22.43 13.03
C ASN A 276 -0.52 -21.12 12.23
N LYS A 277 -0.15 -20.01 12.87
CA LYS A 277 -0.18 -18.71 12.23
C LYS A 277 0.77 -18.72 11.04
N HIS A 278 0.34 -18.18 9.91
CA HIS A 278 1.22 -17.98 8.76
C HIS A 278 2.42 -17.09 9.17
N PRO A 279 3.66 -17.57 9.03
CA PRO A 279 4.82 -16.86 9.59
C PRO A 279 5.04 -15.47 9.01
N GLY A 280 4.66 -15.24 7.73
CA GLY A 280 4.70 -13.94 7.06
C GLY A 280 3.66 -12.95 7.57
N GLY A 281 2.73 -13.40 8.41
CA GLY A 281 1.68 -12.59 9.00
C GLY A 281 0.52 -12.29 8.05
N TYR A 282 -0.47 -11.62 8.61
CA TYR A 282 -1.67 -11.21 7.89
C TYR A 282 -1.86 -9.70 7.92
N GLY A 283 -2.53 -9.18 6.93
CA GLY A 283 -3.00 -7.81 6.86
C GLY A 283 -4.39 -7.75 6.26
N ILE A 284 -4.97 -6.57 6.23
CA ILE A 284 -6.29 -6.32 5.63
C ILE A 284 -6.21 -5.19 4.61
N TYR A 285 -6.77 -5.43 3.45
CA TYR A 285 -7.13 -4.43 2.46
C TYR A 285 -8.62 -4.18 2.57
N TYR A 286 -8.99 -3.02 3.12
CA TYR A 286 -10.37 -2.69 3.47
C TYR A 286 -10.87 -1.52 2.63
N HIS A 287 -12.00 -1.71 1.94
CA HIS A 287 -12.63 -0.66 1.14
C HIS A 287 -13.45 0.26 2.04
N VAL A 288 -12.86 1.40 2.40
CA VAL A 288 -13.58 2.49 3.08
C VAL A 288 -14.56 3.15 2.11
N ASP A 289 -14.13 3.33 0.87
CA ASP A 289 -14.92 3.80 -0.25
C ASP A 289 -14.58 2.95 -1.50
N LEU A 290 -15.60 2.48 -2.21
CA LEU A 290 -15.47 1.69 -3.43
C LEU A 290 -16.22 2.35 -4.58
N HIS A 291 -15.50 2.70 -5.64
CA HIS A 291 -16.05 3.35 -6.83
C HIS A 291 -16.57 2.39 -7.91
N GLY A 292 -16.32 1.10 -7.76
CA GLY A 292 -16.77 0.06 -8.67
C GLY A 292 -18.06 -0.61 -8.25
N ALA A 293 -18.53 -1.57 -9.04
CA ALA A 293 -19.60 -2.44 -8.61
C ALA A 293 -19.21 -3.20 -7.32
N PRO A 294 -20.09 -3.38 -6.36
CA PRO A 294 -21.54 -3.06 -6.44
C PRO A 294 -21.94 -1.64 -6.00
N ARG A 295 -21.03 -0.79 -5.60
CA ARG A 295 -21.35 0.48 -4.94
C ARG A 295 -21.11 1.70 -5.80
N ALA A 296 -20.65 1.97 -6.75
CA ALA A 296 -20.45 3.11 -7.64
C ALA A 296 -20.81 4.52 -7.07
N TYR A 297 -20.68 4.74 -5.75
CA TYR A 297 -20.98 6.03 -5.10
C TYR A 297 -19.68 6.79 -4.83
N GLN A 298 -19.58 8.03 -5.28
CA GLN A 298 -18.30 8.75 -5.35
C GLN A 298 -18.14 9.91 -4.36
N TRP A 299 -19.16 10.22 -3.56
CA TRP A 299 -19.18 11.48 -2.81
C TRP A 299 -18.88 11.33 -1.33
N LEU A 300 -19.27 10.23 -0.74
CA LEU A 300 -19.12 9.99 0.69
C LEU A 300 -18.79 8.53 0.93
N ASN A 301 -18.01 8.29 1.96
CA ASN A 301 -17.83 6.96 2.50
C ASN A 301 -19.19 6.38 2.90
N MET A 302 -19.61 5.32 2.23
CA MET A 302 -20.87 4.63 2.52
C MET A 302 -20.73 3.60 3.64
N THR A 303 -19.53 3.26 4.05
CA THR A 303 -19.27 2.33 5.13
C THR A 303 -19.48 3.05 6.47
N GLN A 304 -20.39 2.55 7.27
CA GLN A 304 -20.70 3.13 8.58
C GLN A 304 -19.50 2.98 9.52
N ILE A 305 -19.15 4.04 10.23
CA ILE A 305 -18.01 4.06 11.16
C ILE A 305 -18.07 2.93 12.21
N PRO A 306 -19.21 2.65 12.87
CA PRO A 306 -19.31 1.55 13.82
C PRO A 306 -19.04 0.19 13.17
N HIS A 307 -19.54 -0.03 11.94
CA HIS A 307 -19.29 -1.27 11.20
C HIS A 307 -17.80 -1.43 10.84
N MET A 308 -17.18 -0.39 10.29
CA MET A 308 -15.74 -0.39 10.00
C MET A 308 -14.92 -0.67 11.27
N TRP A 309 -15.28 -0.03 12.38
CA TRP A 309 -14.63 -0.26 13.67
C TRP A 309 -14.72 -1.72 14.11
N GLU A 310 -15.91 -2.31 14.06
CA GLU A 310 -16.13 -3.72 14.39
C GLU A 310 -15.28 -4.64 13.52
N GLN A 311 -15.30 -4.44 12.21
CA GLN A 311 -14.55 -5.29 11.26
C GLN A 311 -13.03 -5.17 11.45
N LEU A 312 -12.51 -3.98 11.70
CA LEU A 312 -11.09 -3.77 11.99
C LEU A 312 -10.68 -4.35 13.36
N GLN A 313 -11.55 -4.26 14.39
CA GLN A 313 -11.30 -4.93 15.67
C GLN A 313 -11.30 -6.45 15.53
N LEU A 314 -12.23 -6.98 14.73
CA LEU A 314 -12.31 -8.40 14.44
C LEU A 314 -11.00 -8.88 13.77
N THR A 315 -10.56 -8.20 12.70
CA THR A 315 -9.30 -8.56 12.02
C THR A 315 -8.10 -8.50 12.93
N TYR A 316 -8.00 -7.45 13.75
CA TYR A 316 -6.92 -7.30 14.72
C TYR A 316 -6.88 -8.43 15.78
N SER A 317 -8.04 -8.98 16.14
CA SER A 317 -8.14 -10.07 17.13
C SER A 317 -7.69 -11.41 16.58
N TYR A 318 -7.73 -11.59 15.26
CA TYR A 318 -7.36 -12.85 14.59
C TYR A 318 -5.92 -12.85 14.06
N GLY A 319 -5.29 -11.73 13.81
CA GLY A 319 -3.97 -11.64 13.20
C GLY A 319 -3.16 -10.46 13.60
#